data_159ab5ccd7bb80f88ba14dc4ca0136af
#
_entry.id   159ab5ccd7bb80f88ba14dc4ca0136af
#
_cell.length_a   1.000
_cell.length_b   1.000
_cell.length_c   1.000
_cell.angle_alpha   90.00
_cell.angle_beta   90.00
_cell.angle_gamma   90.00
#
_symmetry.space_group_name_H-M   'P 1'
#
loop_
_entity.id
_entity.type
_entity.pdbx_description
1 polymer ?
#
loop_
_entity_poly.entity_id
_entity_poly.type
_entity_poly.pdbx_seq_one_letter_code
_entity_poly.pdbx_strand_id
1 'polypeptide(L)'
;MKKTPILIAITLSGLLAVSSLFSANSNGFISVRVAAYNVEFGKNASPEEIGRMFKPYNLDIIGFNEVPDGDWTARVGKVLGMKHTFVGKISSANHKDKYKSILSRTPLQSTVEHELTVQRKRSWNPASVVQAVTQIDGIPVSFYSLHICRSTDSHNTGHAYRLANEI
;
A
#
# COMPACT_ATOMS: atom_id res chain seq x y z
N MET A 1 -20.32 -9.44 19.89
CA MET A 1 -18.98 -9.94 19.54
C MET A 1 -18.24 -8.82 18.80
N LYS A 2 -17.15 -8.29 19.36
CA LYS A 2 -16.31 -7.30 18.66
C LYS A 2 -15.55 -8.03 17.57
N LYS A 3 -15.80 -7.67 16.30
CA LYS A 3 -15.03 -8.21 15.16
C LYS A 3 -13.66 -7.54 15.17
N THR A 4 -12.60 -8.32 15.38
CA THR A 4 -11.22 -7.81 15.29
C THR A 4 -10.89 -7.51 13.82
N PRO A 5 -10.31 -6.34 13.49
CA PRO A 5 -9.92 -6.04 12.11
C PRO A 5 -8.80 -7.00 11.65
N ILE A 6 -8.86 -7.40 10.39
CA ILE A 6 -7.78 -8.17 9.76
C ILE A 6 -6.67 -7.20 9.36
N LEU A 7 -5.48 -7.41 9.88
CA LEU A 7 -4.29 -6.67 9.52
C LEU A 7 -3.59 -7.35 8.34
N ILE A 8 -3.48 -6.65 7.22
CA ILE A 8 -2.71 -7.09 6.06
C ILE A 8 -1.58 -6.08 5.85
N ALA A 9 -0.36 -6.50 6.16
CA ALA A 9 0.85 -5.74 5.86
C ALA A 9 1.62 -6.44 4.73
N ILE A 10 1.87 -5.72 3.63
CA ILE A 10 2.64 -6.25 2.51
C ILE A 10 3.85 -5.36 2.29
N THR A 11 5.03 -5.93 2.46
CA THR A 11 6.32 -5.28 2.18
C THR A 11 6.94 -5.95 0.96
N LEU A 12 7.16 -5.20 -0.11
CA LEU A 12 7.86 -5.75 -1.26
C LEU A 12 8.75 -4.73 -1.95
N SER A 13 9.99 -5.11 -2.19
CA SER A 13 10.86 -4.48 -3.18
C SER A 13 10.86 -5.36 -4.44
N GLY A 14 10.18 -4.91 -5.48
CA GLY A 14 10.38 -5.40 -6.85
C GLY A 14 9.69 -6.69 -7.26
N LEU A 15 8.75 -7.25 -6.50
CA LEU A 15 7.99 -8.43 -6.93
C LEU A 15 6.49 -8.19 -6.80
N LEU A 16 5.74 -8.52 -7.85
CA LEU A 16 4.29 -8.52 -7.83
C LEU A 16 3.81 -9.72 -6.99
N ALA A 17 3.34 -9.48 -5.77
CA ALA A 17 2.63 -10.51 -5.03
C ALA A 17 1.12 -10.29 -5.18
N VAL A 18 0.46 -11.15 -5.93
CA VAL A 18 -0.99 -11.25 -5.97
C VAL A 18 -1.38 -12.43 -5.08
N SER A 19 -1.87 -12.15 -3.88
CA SER A 19 -2.44 -13.19 -3.04
C SER A 19 -3.97 -13.17 -3.18
N SER A 20 -4.53 -14.25 -3.71
CA SER A 20 -5.96 -14.51 -3.66
C SER A 20 -6.24 -15.41 -2.46
N LEU A 21 -6.89 -14.86 -1.44
CA LEU A 21 -7.49 -15.67 -0.39
C LEU A 21 -8.83 -16.19 -0.91
N PHE A 22 -8.99 -17.50 -0.98
CA PHE A 22 -10.20 -18.12 -1.50
C PHE A 22 -11.39 -17.89 -0.56
N SER A 23 -12.49 -17.43 -1.14
CA SER A 23 -13.78 -17.38 -0.45
C SER A 23 -14.35 -18.79 -0.34
N ALA A 24 -14.41 -19.33 0.85
CA ALA A 24 -15.33 -20.43 1.13
C ALA A 24 -16.65 -19.79 1.61
N ASN A 25 -17.67 -19.84 0.78
CA ASN A 25 -19.04 -19.48 1.17
C ASN A 25 -19.47 -20.31 2.37
N SER A 26 -19.95 -19.65 3.42
CA SER A 26 -20.70 -20.13 4.59
C SER A 26 -20.03 -20.08 5.97
N ASN A 27 -18.73 -19.80 6.12
CA ASN A 27 -18.07 -19.82 7.43
C ASN A 27 -17.46 -18.47 7.88
N GLY A 28 -17.95 -17.34 7.38
CA GLY A 28 -17.50 -16.02 7.85
C GLY A 28 -16.15 -15.54 7.27
N PHE A 29 -15.66 -16.18 6.22
CA PHE A 29 -14.46 -15.72 5.48
C PHE A 29 -14.84 -14.77 4.36
N ILE A 30 -14.00 -13.75 4.12
CA ILE A 30 -14.05 -12.88 2.96
C ILE A 30 -12.83 -13.12 2.07
N SER A 31 -12.99 -12.92 0.77
CA SER A 31 -11.88 -12.90 -0.18
C SER A 31 -11.47 -11.47 -0.45
N VAL A 32 -10.21 -11.12 -0.25
CA VAL A 32 -9.65 -9.81 -0.53
C VAL A 32 -8.49 -9.96 -1.51
N ARG A 33 -8.61 -9.31 -2.67
CA ARG A 33 -7.56 -9.29 -3.69
C ARG A 33 -6.73 -8.04 -3.53
N VAL A 34 -5.46 -8.21 -3.21
CA VAL A 34 -4.56 -7.09 -2.92
C VAL A 34 -3.31 -7.14 -3.79
N ALA A 35 -2.74 -5.98 -4.06
CA ALA A 35 -1.43 -5.85 -4.66
C ALA A 35 -0.60 -4.78 -3.95
N ALA A 36 0.72 -4.95 -3.99
CA ALA A 36 1.69 -3.91 -3.66
C ALA A 36 2.63 -3.73 -4.85
N TYR A 37 2.90 -2.48 -5.21
CA TYR A 37 3.72 -2.18 -6.39
C TYR A 37 4.56 -0.93 -6.20
N ASN A 38 5.85 -1.03 -6.50
CA ASN A 38 6.74 0.13 -6.59
C ASN A 38 6.71 0.66 -8.02
N VAL A 39 6.32 1.92 -8.19
CA VAL A 39 6.14 2.55 -9.50
C VAL A 39 7.38 3.27 -10.00
N GLU A 40 8.45 3.26 -9.21
CA GLU A 40 9.75 3.81 -9.59
C GLU A 40 9.64 5.23 -10.17
N PHE A 41 8.94 6.12 -9.44
CA PHE A 41 8.67 7.52 -9.80
C PHE A 41 7.79 7.70 -11.06
N GLY A 42 7.08 6.67 -11.48
CA GLY A 42 6.36 6.68 -12.77
C GLY A 42 7.28 6.69 -13.99
N LYS A 43 8.56 6.32 -13.80
CA LYS A 43 9.60 6.42 -14.84
C LYS A 43 9.38 5.46 -16.00
N ASN A 44 8.92 4.24 -15.69
CA ASN A 44 8.90 3.14 -16.66
C ASN A 44 7.52 2.93 -17.30
N ALA A 45 6.45 3.43 -16.70
CA ALA A 45 5.10 3.28 -17.21
C ALA A 45 4.20 4.41 -16.71
N SER A 46 3.29 4.85 -17.57
CA SER A 46 2.24 5.80 -17.21
C SER A 46 1.23 5.16 -16.24
N PRO A 47 0.47 5.96 -15.47
CA PRO A 47 -0.57 5.44 -14.60
C PRO A 47 -1.64 4.65 -15.36
N GLU A 48 -1.91 5.02 -16.61
CA GLU A 48 -2.85 4.30 -17.47
C GLU A 48 -2.34 2.92 -17.88
N GLU A 49 -1.04 2.78 -18.14
CA GLU A 49 -0.41 1.49 -18.45
C GLU A 49 -0.41 0.58 -17.22
N ILE A 50 -0.08 1.12 -16.06
CA ILE A 50 -0.17 0.39 -14.77
C ILE A 50 -1.62 -0.04 -14.50
N GLY A 51 -2.59 0.84 -14.74
CA GLY A 51 -4.01 0.48 -14.62
C GLY A 51 -4.40 -0.67 -15.55
N ARG A 52 -3.97 -0.64 -16.82
CA ARG A 52 -4.24 -1.74 -17.76
C ARG A 52 -3.56 -3.05 -17.33
N MET A 53 -2.34 -2.98 -16.80
CA MET A 53 -1.61 -4.15 -16.28
C MET A 53 -2.38 -4.83 -15.14
N PHE A 54 -2.96 -4.03 -14.22
CA PHE A 54 -3.70 -4.58 -13.08
C PHE A 54 -5.13 -5.01 -13.39
N LYS A 55 -5.70 -4.57 -14.52
CA LYS A 55 -7.11 -4.82 -14.86
C LYS A 55 -7.55 -6.30 -14.80
N PRO A 56 -6.74 -7.28 -15.26
CA PRO A 56 -7.13 -8.69 -15.21
C PRO A 56 -7.26 -9.28 -13.81
N TYR A 57 -6.66 -8.65 -12.80
CA TYR A 57 -6.59 -9.21 -11.44
C TYR A 57 -7.80 -8.86 -10.57
N ASN A 58 -8.66 -7.95 -11.01
CA ASN A 58 -9.86 -7.52 -10.28
C ASN A 58 -9.59 -7.22 -8.80
N LEU A 59 -8.60 -6.37 -8.54
CA LEU A 59 -8.12 -6.07 -7.20
C LEU A 59 -9.13 -5.23 -6.41
N ASP A 60 -9.15 -5.42 -5.09
CA ASP A 60 -9.95 -4.65 -4.15
C ASP A 60 -9.16 -3.48 -3.56
N ILE A 61 -7.87 -3.71 -3.27
CA ILE A 61 -6.97 -2.70 -2.71
C ILE A 61 -5.60 -2.83 -3.36
N ILE A 62 -4.95 -1.68 -3.64
CA ILE A 62 -3.58 -1.62 -4.15
C ILE A 62 -2.80 -0.60 -3.33
N GLY A 63 -1.62 -1.01 -2.82
CA GLY A 63 -0.62 -0.12 -2.25
C GLY A 63 0.45 0.21 -3.27
N PHE A 64 0.73 1.50 -3.46
CA PHE A 64 1.82 1.94 -4.33
C PHE A 64 2.91 2.62 -3.54
N ASN A 65 4.16 2.38 -3.95
CA ASN A 65 5.36 3.01 -3.43
C ASN A 65 6.08 3.79 -4.52
N GLU A 66 6.82 4.81 -4.11
CA GLU A 66 7.53 5.74 -5.00
C GLU A 66 6.60 6.38 -6.03
N VAL A 67 5.43 6.80 -5.54
CA VAL A 67 4.43 7.46 -6.37
C VAL A 67 4.87 8.90 -6.65
N PRO A 68 4.75 9.38 -7.91
CA PRO A 68 4.88 10.79 -8.21
C PRO A 68 3.84 11.63 -7.49
N ASP A 69 4.15 12.91 -7.31
CA ASP A 69 3.18 13.88 -6.82
C ASP A 69 2.00 14.06 -7.78
N GLY A 70 0.86 14.53 -7.25
CA GLY A 70 -0.32 14.88 -8.04
C GLY A 70 -1.37 13.77 -8.10
N ASP A 71 -1.97 13.56 -9.28
CA ASP A 71 -3.13 12.71 -9.50
C ASP A 71 -2.80 11.28 -10.00
N TRP A 72 -1.53 10.89 -9.94
CA TRP A 72 -1.03 9.63 -10.50
C TRP A 72 -1.87 8.41 -10.05
N THR A 73 -2.09 8.27 -8.74
CA THR A 73 -2.88 7.16 -8.19
C THR A 73 -4.34 7.20 -8.64
N ALA A 74 -4.92 8.38 -8.71
CA ALA A 74 -6.31 8.57 -9.18
C ALA A 74 -6.46 8.18 -10.66
N ARG A 75 -5.45 8.45 -11.48
CA ARG A 75 -5.43 8.06 -12.90
C ARG A 75 -5.35 6.54 -13.07
N VAL A 76 -4.56 5.84 -12.27
CA VAL A 76 -4.60 4.36 -12.20
C VAL A 76 -6.01 3.90 -11.84
N GLY A 77 -6.60 4.50 -10.82
CA GLY A 77 -7.95 4.20 -10.35
C GLY A 77 -9.02 4.39 -11.43
N LYS A 78 -8.90 5.42 -12.25
CA LYS A 78 -9.82 5.68 -13.37
C LYS A 78 -9.86 4.50 -14.36
N VAL A 79 -8.70 3.91 -14.68
CA VAL A 79 -8.63 2.74 -15.58
C VAL A 79 -9.25 1.49 -14.96
N LEU A 80 -9.08 1.33 -13.63
CA LEU A 80 -9.56 0.17 -12.89
C LEU A 80 -11.03 0.29 -12.43
N GLY A 81 -11.64 1.47 -12.57
CA GLY A 81 -12.95 1.77 -11.99
C GLY A 81 -12.91 1.87 -10.45
N MET A 82 -11.73 2.15 -9.88
CA MET A 82 -11.51 2.35 -8.45
C MET A 82 -11.43 3.86 -8.15
N LYS A 83 -12.25 4.34 -7.22
CA LYS A 83 -12.45 5.79 -7.03
C LYS A 83 -11.84 6.32 -5.73
N HIS A 84 -11.47 5.45 -4.81
CA HIS A 84 -11.07 5.85 -3.46
C HIS A 84 -9.56 5.79 -3.32
N THR A 85 -8.93 6.94 -3.15
CA THR A 85 -7.47 7.08 -3.08
C THR A 85 -7.06 7.80 -1.81
N PHE A 86 -5.93 7.40 -1.27
CA PHE A 86 -5.20 8.15 -0.27
C PHE A 86 -3.74 8.23 -0.68
N VAL A 87 -3.20 9.43 -0.78
CA VAL A 87 -1.78 9.69 -1.05
C VAL A 87 -1.18 10.37 0.16
N GLY A 88 -0.09 9.81 0.68
CA GLY A 88 0.66 10.40 1.78
C GLY A 88 1.32 11.71 1.37
N LYS A 89 1.67 12.53 2.34
CA LYS A 89 2.31 13.84 2.17
C LYS A 89 3.82 13.80 2.39
N ILE A 90 4.31 12.72 3.02
CA ILE A 90 5.72 12.54 3.32
C ILE A 90 6.38 11.75 2.19
N SER A 91 7.25 12.43 1.45
CA SER A 91 8.07 11.77 0.45
C SER A 91 9.38 11.27 1.06
N SER A 92 9.72 10.01 0.82
CA SER A 92 10.92 9.40 1.38
C SER A 92 12.18 10.14 0.93
N ALA A 93 13.09 10.38 1.88
CA ALA A 93 14.37 11.06 1.66
C ALA A 93 14.21 12.49 1.11
N ASN A 94 13.11 13.18 1.40
CA ASN A 94 12.77 14.48 0.80
C ASN A 94 12.78 14.48 -0.74
N HIS A 95 12.63 13.30 -1.35
CA HIS A 95 12.55 13.18 -2.79
C HIS A 95 11.14 13.54 -3.24
N LYS A 96 10.98 14.34 -4.27
CA LYS A 96 9.67 14.86 -4.69
C LYS A 96 8.71 13.79 -5.27
N ASP A 97 9.19 12.57 -5.52
CA ASP A 97 8.45 11.52 -6.25
C ASP A 97 8.43 10.18 -5.48
N LYS A 98 8.57 10.18 -4.16
CA LYS A 98 8.61 8.94 -3.35
C LYS A 98 7.48 8.85 -2.33
N TYR A 99 6.29 9.23 -2.74
CA TYR A 99 5.11 9.10 -1.90
C TYR A 99 4.63 7.64 -1.84
N LYS A 100 3.83 7.34 -0.84
CA LYS A 100 3.08 6.11 -0.73
C LYS A 100 1.62 6.42 -0.95
N SER A 101 0.91 5.52 -1.59
CA SER A 101 -0.52 5.69 -1.75
C SER A 101 -1.28 4.37 -1.65
N ILE A 102 -2.57 4.49 -1.42
CA ILE A 102 -3.53 3.40 -1.40
C ILE A 102 -4.63 3.74 -2.38
N LEU A 103 -5.01 2.75 -3.20
CA LEU A 103 -6.15 2.79 -4.10
C LEU A 103 -7.11 1.69 -3.69
N SER A 104 -8.38 2.02 -3.47
CA SER A 104 -9.41 1.09 -3.02
C SER A 104 -10.64 1.11 -3.93
N ARG A 105 -11.25 -0.06 -4.10
CA ARG A 105 -12.54 -0.22 -4.78
C ARG A 105 -13.69 0.29 -3.90
N THR A 106 -13.58 0.07 -2.60
CA THR A 106 -14.57 0.48 -1.60
C THR A 106 -14.16 1.76 -0.89
N PRO A 107 -15.11 2.54 -0.36
CA PRO A 107 -14.83 3.80 0.34
C PRO A 107 -13.84 3.64 1.48
N LEU A 108 -12.88 4.56 1.58
CA LEU A 108 -11.97 4.65 2.71
C LEU A 108 -12.69 5.32 3.88
N GLN A 109 -12.82 4.62 5.00
CA GLN A 109 -13.48 5.11 6.22
C GLN A 109 -12.56 5.99 7.06
N SER A 110 -11.27 5.63 7.09
CA SER A 110 -10.23 6.43 7.72
C SER A 110 -8.91 6.27 6.98
N THR A 111 -8.10 7.31 7.02
CA THR A 111 -6.77 7.33 6.43
C THR A 111 -5.81 8.04 7.37
N VAL A 112 -4.64 7.49 7.55
CA VAL A 112 -3.57 8.07 8.38
C VAL A 112 -2.24 7.89 7.69
N GLU A 113 -1.36 8.87 7.81
CA GLU A 113 0.06 8.73 7.48
C GLU A 113 0.87 8.82 8.78
N HIS A 114 1.65 7.78 9.03
CA HIS A 114 2.55 7.71 10.16
C HIS A 114 3.98 8.00 9.68
N GLU A 115 4.62 9.01 10.26
CA GLU A 115 6.04 9.23 10.04
C GLU A 115 6.84 8.17 10.78
N LEU A 116 7.81 7.57 10.09
CA LEU A 116 8.66 6.54 10.66
C LEU A 116 9.94 7.16 11.19
N THR A 117 10.17 7.01 12.50
CA THR A 117 11.33 7.59 13.19
C THR A 117 12.54 6.65 13.19
N VAL A 118 12.32 5.34 12.98
CA VAL A 118 13.33 4.29 13.09
C VAL A 118 14.01 4.01 11.75
N GLN A 119 14.47 5.04 11.05
CA GLN A 119 15.24 4.85 9.83
C GLN A 119 16.74 4.82 10.13
N ARG A 120 17.38 3.70 9.86
CA ARG A 120 18.82 3.51 10.12
C ARG A 120 19.71 4.36 9.23
N LYS A 121 19.26 4.70 8.03
CA LYS A 121 19.95 5.62 7.12
C LYS A 121 19.27 6.98 7.16
N ARG A 122 19.95 8.00 7.66
CA ARG A 122 19.49 9.40 7.62
C ARG A 122 19.11 9.86 6.21
N SER A 123 19.73 9.28 5.18
CA SER A 123 19.43 9.58 3.78
C SER A 123 18.05 9.13 3.31
N TRP A 124 17.34 8.31 4.10
CA TRP A 124 15.97 7.89 3.82
C TRP A 124 14.92 8.64 4.65
N ASN A 125 15.37 9.50 5.54
CA ASN A 125 14.46 10.35 6.31
C ASN A 125 14.09 11.62 5.52
N PRO A 126 12.86 12.10 5.61
CA PRO A 126 11.74 11.44 6.30
C PRO A 126 11.28 10.20 5.55
N ALA A 127 10.61 9.30 6.27
CA ALA A 127 9.91 8.15 5.70
C ALA A 127 8.57 7.97 6.40
N SER A 128 7.63 7.31 5.75
CA SER A 128 6.29 7.12 6.29
C SER A 128 5.69 5.79 5.87
N VAL A 129 4.63 5.42 6.56
CA VAL A 129 3.65 4.42 6.14
C VAL A 129 2.30 5.09 6.03
N VAL A 130 1.56 4.77 4.99
CA VAL A 130 0.16 5.19 4.86
C VAL A 130 -0.75 4.04 5.21
N GLN A 131 -1.76 4.32 6.02
CA GLN A 131 -2.80 3.39 6.45
C GLN A 131 -4.15 3.85 5.93
N ALA A 132 -4.96 2.90 5.51
CA ALA A 132 -6.36 3.13 5.22
C ALA A 132 -7.21 2.01 5.80
N VAL A 133 -8.40 2.35 6.28
CA VAL A 133 -9.43 1.39 6.68
C VAL A 133 -10.55 1.46 5.68
N THR A 134 -10.97 0.31 5.18
CA THR A 134 -12.13 0.18 4.30
C THR A 134 -13.01 -0.99 4.74
N GLN A 135 -14.18 -1.15 4.14
CA GLN A 135 -15.02 -2.33 4.36
C GLN A 135 -15.12 -3.16 3.09
N ILE A 136 -14.91 -4.46 3.24
CA ILE A 136 -15.10 -5.46 2.18
C ILE A 136 -16.07 -6.48 2.71
N ASP A 137 -17.21 -6.63 2.03
CA ASP A 137 -18.31 -7.50 2.47
C ASP A 137 -18.75 -7.25 3.93
N GLY A 138 -18.75 -5.98 4.34
CA GLY A 138 -19.12 -5.55 5.69
C GLY A 138 -18.05 -5.81 6.76
N ILE A 139 -16.87 -6.32 6.39
CA ILE A 139 -15.76 -6.56 7.32
C ILE A 139 -14.74 -5.42 7.18
N PRO A 140 -14.35 -4.77 8.30
CA PRO A 140 -13.32 -3.75 8.26
C PRO A 140 -11.95 -4.38 7.95
N VAL A 141 -11.27 -3.80 6.97
CA VAL A 141 -9.91 -4.18 6.53
C VAL A 141 -8.99 -2.98 6.71
N SER A 142 -7.95 -3.14 7.51
CA SER A 142 -6.86 -2.18 7.61
C SER A 142 -5.76 -2.55 6.63
N PHE A 143 -5.39 -1.63 5.78
CA PHE A 143 -4.37 -1.82 4.76
C PHE A 143 -3.26 -0.77 4.91
N TYR A 144 -2.02 -1.23 4.77
CA TYR A 144 -0.83 -0.39 4.91
C TYR A 144 0.01 -0.43 3.64
N SER A 145 0.45 0.72 3.16
CA SER A 145 1.45 0.84 2.10
C SER A 145 2.71 1.48 2.67
N LEU A 146 3.82 0.78 2.61
CA LEU A 146 5.11 1.23 3.13
C LEU A 146 6.26 0.84 2.20
N HIS A 147 7.29 1.66 2.23
CA HIS A 147 8.53 1.42 1.50
C HIS A 147 9.70 1.44 2.48
N ILE A 148 10.26 0.27 2.76
CA ILE A 148 11.39 0.10 3.67
C ILE A 148 12.69 0.33 2.91
N CYS A 149 13.62 1.09 3.50
CA CYS A 149 14.93 1.29 2.89
C CYS A 149 15.68 -0.05 2.75
N ARG A 150 16.36 -0.23 1.63
CA ARG A 150 17.30 -1.35 1.48
C ARG A 150 18.42 -1.18 2.50
N SER A 151 18.58 -2.16 3.37
CA SER A 151 19.80 -2.34 4.15
C SER A 151 20.55 -3.53 3.59
N THR A 152 21.84 -3.38 3.41
CA THR A 152 22.75 -4.45 2.99
C THR A 152 23.19 -5.31 4.16
N ASP A 153 22.79 -4.96 5.39
CA ASP A 153 23.21 -5.65 6.60
C ASP A 153 22.24 -6.77 6.97
N SER A 154 22.80 -7.89 7.45
CA SER A 154 22.11 -9.05 8.01
C SER A 154 21.18 -8.75 9.21
N HIS A 155 21.10 -7.49 9.63
CA HIS A 155 20.26 -7.00 10.73
C HIS A 155 18.85 -6.52 10.29
N ASN A 156 18.44 -6.80 9.06
CA ASN A 156 17.16 -6.31 8.49
C ASN A 156 15.92 -6.85 9.18
N THR A 157 15.98 -8.06 9.71
CA THR A 157 14.85 -8.63 10.46
C THR A 157 14.49 -7.80 11.68
N GLY A 158 15.49 -7.29 12.41
CA GLY A 158 15.26 -6.41 13.56
C GLY A 158 14.66 -5.05 13.19
N HIS A 159 14.91 -4.56 11.96
CA HIS A 159 14.36 -3.30 11.50
C HIS A 159 12.89 -3.42 11.11
N ALA A 160 12.52 -4.46 10.35
CA ALA A 160 11.14 -4.76 10.03
C ALA A 160 10.28 -4.98 11.29
N TYR A 161 10.86 -5.65 12.30
CA TYR A 161 10.20 -5.90 13.58
C TYR A 161 9.95 -4.61 14.38
N ARG A 162 10.88 -3.66 14.36
CA ARG A 162 10.69 -2.35 15.01
C ARG A 162 9.64 -1.51 14.30
N LEU A 163 9.65 -1.50 12.96
CA LEU A 163 8.62 -0.81 12.18
C LEU A 163 7.23 -1.36 12.44
N ALA A 164 7.08 -2.68 12.59
CA ALA A 164 5.82 -3.30 12.92
C ALA A 164 5.28 -2.89 14.30
N ASN A 165 6.14 -2.43 15.22
CA ASN A 165 5.75 -1.93 16.53
C ASN A 165 5.48 -0.41 16.56
N GLU A 166 5.83 0.33 15.49
CA GLU A 166 5.52 1.76 15.36
C GLU A 166 4.14 2.01 14.73
N ILE A 167 3.55 1.01 14.09
CA ILE A 167 2.27 1.06 13.38
C ILE A 167 1.17 0.41 14.24
#